data_43dbbe28615e3683839eb66afcddb1ce
#
_entry.id   43dbbe28615e3683839eb66afcddb1ce
#
_cell.length_a   1.000
_cell.length_b   1.000
_cell.length_c   1.000
_cell.angle_alpha   90.00
_cell.angle_beta   90.00
_cell.angle_gamma   90.00
#
_symmetry.space_group_name_H-M   'P 1'
#
loop_
_entity.id
_entity.type
_entity.pdbx_description
1 polymer ?
#
loop_
_entity_poly.entity_id
_entity_poly.type
_entity_poly.pdbx_seq_one_letter_code
_entity_poly.pdbx_strand_id
1 'polypeptide(L)'
;MPRDLPPLVRRTLERLIRAFAPDRILLFGSYAKGMTHAGSDVDLLIVADLAGNSATHNRRARQLAADCFPRIDVVFATPQEVVSAEIQKSPFLLSILGSGVVVYRRT
;
A
#
# COMPACT_ATOMS: atom_id res chain seq x y z
N MET A 1 8.15 -10.01 4.43
CA MET A 1 8.26 -8.54 4.53
C MET A 1 9.69 -8.14 4.20
N PRO A 2 9.91 -7.14 3.36
CA PRO A 2 11.27 -6.69 3.02
C PRO A 2 12.04 -6.24 4.25
N ARG A 3 13.32 -6.60 4.30
CA ARG A 3 14.18 -6.25 5.45
C ARG A 3 14.56 -4.78 5.50
N ASP A 4 14.47 -4.12 4.34
CA ASP A 4 14.96 -2.74 4.18
C ASP A 4 13.94 -1.69 4.63
N LEU A 5 12.74 -2.10 5.02
CA LEU A 5 11.77 -1.12 5.50
C LEU A 5 12.15 -0.64 6.89
N PRO A 6 12.13 0.68 7.13
CA PRO A 6 12.41 1.22 8.45
C PRO A 6 11.48 0.65 9.52
N PRO A 7 11.94 0.55 10.78
CA PRO A 7 11.14 -0.06 11.85
C PRO A 7 9.77 0.59 12.04
N LEU A 8 9.67 1.92 11.94
CA LEU A 8 8.39 2.61 12.10
C LEU A 8 7.44 2.28 10.95
N VAL A 9 7.97 2.09 9.74
CA VAL A 9 7.17 1.68 8.57
C VAL A 9 6.62 0.28 8.80
N ARG A 10 7.44 -0.64 9.27
CA ARG A 10 6.98 -2.00 9.56
C ARG A 10 5.90 -2.04 10.62
N ARG A 11 6.05 -1.24 11.68
CA ARG A 11 5.04 -1.13 12.75
C ARG A 11 3.72 -0.58 12.19
N THR A 12 3.80 0.46 11.36
CA THR A 12 2.60 1.04 10.75
C THR A 12 1.95 0.05 9.79
N LEU A 13 2.74 -0.71 9.04
CA LEU A 13 2.23 -1.75 8.16
C LEU A 13 1.41 -2.78 8.96
N GLU A 14 1.89 -3.19 10.12
CA GLU A 14 1.15 -4.10 11.00
C GLU A 14 -0.18 -3.51 11.45
N ARG A 15 -0.20 -2.21 11.79
CA ARG A 15 -1.43 -1.50 12.16
C ARG A 15 -2.44 -1.50 11.00
N LEU A 16 -1.96 -1.24 9.79
CA LEU A 16 -2.80 -1.24 8.59
C LEU A 16 -3.37 -2.62 8.31
N ILE A 17 -2.58 -3.67 8.48
CA ILE A 17 -3.02 -5.05 8.32
C ILE A 17 -4.16 -5.37 9.29
N ARG A 18 -4.01 -5.00 10.56
CA ARG A 18 -5.05 -5.24 11.57
C ARG A 18 -6.32 -4.44 11.29
N ALA A 19 -6.15 -3.21 10.84
CA ALA A 19 -7.29 -2.30 10.64
C ALA A 19 -8.13 -2.69 9.43
N PHE A 20 -7.51 -3.13 8.35
CA PHE A 20 -8.18 -3.32 7.06
C PHE A 20 -8.30 -4.79 6.63
N ALA A 21 -7.60 -5.70 7.29
CA ALA A 21 -7.59 -7.13 6.93
C ALA A 21 -7.43 -7.34 5.43
N PRO A 22 -6.38 -6.78 4.80
CA PRO A 22 -6.25 -6.78 3.35
C PRO A 22 -5.91 -8.16 2.80
N ASP A 23 -6.20 -8.36 1.51
CA ASP A 23 -5.76 -9.54 0.80
C ASP A 23 -4.26 -9.50 0.56
N ARG A 24 -3.75 -8.31 0.22
CA ARG A 24 -2.31 -8.09 0.04
C ARG A 24 -1.99 -6.60 0.09
N ILE A 25 -0.72 -6.32 0.31
CA ILE A 25 -0.19 -4.95 0.28
C ILE A 25 1.05 -4.98 -0.61
N LEU A 26 1.14 -4.04 -1.54
CA LEU A 26 2.28 -3.88 -2.43
C LEU A 26 3.00 -2.58 -2.13
N LEU A 27 4.31 -2.65 -2.09
CA LEU A 27 5.18 -1.49 -2.05
C LEU A 27 5.49 -1.07 -3.49
N PHE A 28 5.31 0.21 -3.79
CA PHE A 28 5.65 0.72 -5.12
C PHE A 28 6.41 2.04 -4.99
N GLY A 29 6.71 2.68 -6.13
CA GLY A 29 7.46 3.92 -6.13
C GLY A 29 8.95 3.74 -5.82
N SER A 30 9.57 4.77 -5.27
CA SER A 30 11.03 4.81 -5.09
C SER A 30 11.56 3.74 -4.13
N TYR A 31 10.82 3.41 -3.06
CA TYR A 31 11.26 2.36 -2.13
C TYR A 31 11.27 0.98 -2.78
N ALA A 32 10.30 0.70 -3.66
CA ALA A 32 10.27 -0.57 -4.39
C ALA A 32 11.43 -0.71 -5.36
N LYS A 33 11.90 0.42 -5.91
CA LYS A 33 13.00 0.47 -6.88
C LYS A 33 14.36 0.61 -6.24
N GLY A 34 14.44 0.75 -4.91
CA GLY A 34 15.70 1.00 -4.22
C GLY A 34 16.29 2.38 -4.49
N MET A 35 15.48 3.32 -4.97
CA MET A 35 15.91 4.66 -5.36
C MET A 35 15.48 5.70 -4.32
N THR A 36 15.77 5.41 -3.06
CA THR A 36 15.36 6.28 -1.96
C THR A 36 16.36 7.39 -1.71
N HIS A 37 15.86 8.53 -1.22
CA HIS A 37 16.65 9.66 -0.77
C HIS A 37 15.97 10.29 0.44
N ALA A 38 16.63 11.25 1.08
CA ALA A 38 16.04 11.99 2.19
C ALA A 38 14.72 12.63 1.71
N GLY A 39 13.64 12.37 2.42
CA GLY A 39 12.32 12.87 2.04
C GLY A 39 11.52 11.95 1.12
N SER A 40 12.07 10.79 0.73
CA SER A 40 11.27 9.82 -0.03
C SER A 40 10.13 9.28 0.81
N ASP A 41 8.92 9.26 0.22
CA ASP A 41 7.75 8.64 0.85
C ASP A 41 7.71 7.15 0.53
N VAL A 42 7.06 6.40 1.42
CA VAL A 42 6.78 4.98 1.21
C VAL A 42 5.40 4.87 0.59
N ASP A 43 5.32 4.35 -0.62
CA ASP A 43 4.06 4.21 -1.34
C ASP A 43 3.52 2.78 -1.22
N LEU A 44 2.31 2.66 -0.70
CA LEU A 44 1.66 1.36 -0.50
C LEU A 44 0.33 1.29 -1.23
N LEU A 45 0.11 0.18 -1.92
CA LEU A 45 -1.21 -0.20 -2.44
C LEU A 45 -1.79 -1.26 -1.51
N ILE A 46 -2.92 -0.96 -0.90
CA ILE A 46 -3.65 -1.92 -0.06
C ILE A 46 -4.80 -2.50 -0.88
N VAL A 47 -4.76 -3.79 -1.15
CA VAL A 47 -5.83 -4.50 -1.84
C VAL A 47 -6.71 -5.16 -0.79
N ALA A 48 -7.93 -4.64 -0.65
CA ALA A 48 -8.86 -5.11 0.37
C ALA A 48 -10.29 -4.98 -0.11
N ASP A 49 -11.12 -5.93 0.28
CA ASP A 49 -12.54 -5.92 -0.03
C ASP A 49 -13.26 -5.09 1.04
N LEU A 50 -13.20 -3.78 0.88
CA LEU A 50 -13.74 -2.84 1.86
C LEU A 50 -15.04 -2.23 1.34
N ALA A 51 -16.08 -2.34 2.16
CA ALA A 51 -17.34 -1.66 1.91
C ALA A 51 -17.23 -0.19 2.33
N GLY A 52 -18.05 0.66 1.72
CA GLY A 52 -18.18 2.04 2.12
C GLY A 52 -17.32 3.01 1.32
N ASN A 53 -17.13 4.19 1.87
CA ASN A 53 -16.53 5.32 1.18
C ASN A 53 -15.01 5.27 1.25
N SER A 54 -14.34 5.35 0.09
CA SER A 54 -12.88 5.33 0.01
C SER A 54 -12.24 6.50 0.76
N ALA A 55 -12.90 7.66 0.83
CA ALA A 55 -12.41 8.80 1.59
C ALA A 55 -12.30 8.48 3.08
N THR A 56 -13.24 7.71 3.62
CA THR A 56 -13.20 7.27 5.02
C THR A 56 -12.02 6.34 5.27
N HIS A 57 -11.78 5.40 4.37
CA HIS A 57 -10.65 4.48 4.49
C HIS A 57 -9.31 5.21 4.36
N ASN A 58 -9.21 6.14 3.45
CA ASN A 58 -8.00 6.97 3.28
C ASN A 58 -7.72 7.80 4.53
N ARG A 59 -8.74 8.39 5.12
CA ARG A 59 -8.60 9.16 6.37
C ARG A 59 -8.10 8.29 7.50
N ARG A 60 -8.69 7.10 7.65
CA ARG A 60 -8.28 6.17 8.70
C ARG A 60 -6.83 5.72 8.52
N ALA A 61 -6.42 5.43 7.29
CA ALA A 61 -5.05 5.06 6.99
C ALA A 61 -4.07 6.19 7.36
N ARG A 62 -4.41 7.43 7.03
CA ARG A 62 -3.59 8.58 7.40
C ARG A 62 -3.48 8.75 8.90
N GLN A 63 -4.55 8.51 9.64
CA GLN A 63 -4.52 8.57 11.11
C GLN A 63 -3.61 7.49 11.69
N LEU A 64 -3.67 6.28 11.16
CA LEU A 64 -2.85 5.16 11.61
C LEU A 64 -1.36 5.38 11.29
N ALA A 65 -1.06 6.14 10.25
CA ALA A 65 0.31 6.40 9.79
C ALA A 65 0.82 7.79 10.21
N ALA A 66 0.07 8.53 11.02
CA ALA A 66 0.36 9.93 11.32
C ALA A 66 1.71 10.14 12.01
N ASP A 67 2.14 9.18 12.82
CA ASP A 67 3.40 9.23 13.56
C ASP A 67 4.53 8.49 12.85
N CYS A 68 4.30 8.04 11.62
CA CYS A 68 5.30 7.28 10.87
C CYS A 68 6.26 8.20 10.13
N PHE A 69 7.55 7.84 10.19
CA PHE A 69 8.59 8.46 9.39
C PHE A 69 9.53 7.34 8.90
N PRO A 70 9.85 7.25 7.61
CA PRO A 70 9.37 8.10 6.50
C PRO A 70 7.85 8.07 6.34
N ARG A 71 7.31 9.11 5.74
CA ARG A 71 5.88 9.25 5.52
C ARG A 71 5.37 8.12 4.62
N ILE A 72 4.17 7.63 4.92
CA ILE A 72 3.51 6.60 4.14
C ILE A 72 2.33 7.21 3.38
N ASP A 73 2.31 6.98 2.07
CA ASP A 73 1.18 7.28 1.21
C ASP A 73 0.46 5.97 0.85
N VAL A 74 -0.85 5.94 1.05
CA VAL A 74 -1.64 4.73 0.84
C VAL A 74 -2.63 4.95 -0.28
N VAL A 75 -2.70 3.98 -1.20
CA VAL A 75 -3.73 3.87 -2.23
C VAL A 75 -4.50 2.58 -1.95
N PHE A 76 -5.82 2.63 -2.07
CA PHE A 76 -6.67 1.46 -1.89
C PHE A 76 -7.21 0.97 -3.23
N ALA A 77 -7.33 -0.34 -3.37
CA ALA A 77 -8.05 -0.96 -4.47
C ALA A 77 -8.76 -2.21 -3.94
N THR A 78 -9.91 -2.52 -4.51
CA THR A 78 -10.60 -3.78 -4.23
C THR A 78 -9.99 -4.90 -5.08
N PRO A 79 -10.15 -6.18 -4.69
CA PRO A 79 -9.74 -7.28 -5.55
C PRO A 79 -10.38 -7.23 -6.95
N GLN A 80 -11.63 -6.77 -7.02
CA GLN A 80 -12.33 -6.60 -8.30
C GLN A 80 -11.68 -5.54 -9.17
N GLU A 81 -11.26 -4.43 -8.57
CA GLU A 81 -10.56 -3.37 -9.30
C GLU A 81 -9.22 -3.84 -9.85
N VAL A 82 -8.52 -4.69 -9.10
CA VAL A 82 -7.24 -5.27 -9.55
C VAL A 82 -7.48 -6.15 -10.79
N VAL A 83 -8.48 -7.02 -10.74
CA VAL A 83 -8.84 -7.87 -11.89
C VAL A 83 -9.28 -7.01 -13.07
N SER A 84 -10.13 -6.01 -12.83
CA SER A 84 -10.62 -5.11 -13.87
C SER A 84 -9.51 -4.27 -14.49
N ALA A 85 -8.46 -3.94 -13.73
CA ALA A 85 -7.33 -3.16 -14.24
C ALA A 85 -6.64 -3.88 -15.40
N GLU A 86 -6.51 -5.20 -15.33
CA GLU A 86 -5.93 -6.00 -16.41
C GLU A 86 -6.84 -6.01 -17.64
N ILE A 87 -8.17 -6.08 -17.43
CA ILE A 87 -9.15 -6.08 -18.50
C ILE A 87 -9.28 -4.70 -19.14
N GLN A 88 -9.37 -3.65 -18.33
CA GLN A 88 -9.59 -2.27 -18.78
C GLN A 88 -8.28 -1.53 -19.07
N LYS A 89 -7.14 -2.16 -18.83
CA LYS A 89 -5.81 -1.58 -19.05
C LYS A 89 -5.62 -0.25 -18.32
N SER A 90 -5.97 -0.23 -17.02
CA SER A 90 -5.71 0.92 -16.16
C SER A 90 -4.21 1.12 -15.99
N PRO A 91 -3.61 2.22 -16.53
CA PRO A 91 -2.14 2.37 -16.52
C PRO A 91 -1.57 2.45 -15.10
N PHE A 92 -2.27 3.12 -14.19
CA PHE A 92 -1.77 3.32 -12.84
C PHE A 92 -1.68 2.00 -12.06
N LEU A 93 -2.79 1.24 -12.02
CA LEU A 93 -2.81 -0.04 -11.31
C LEU A 93 -1.91 -1.07 -11.97
N LEU A 94 -1.88 -1.12 -13.31
CA LEU A 94 -0.99 -2.05 -14.02
C LEU A 94 0.48 -1.76 -13.73
N SER A 95 0.86 -0.48 -13.63
CA SER A 95 2.21 -0.10 -13.27
C SER A 95 2.61 -0.62 -11.88
N ILE A 96 1.71 -0.45 -10.90
CA ILE A 96 1.95 -0.94 -9.54
C ILE A 96 2.04 -2.46 -9.51
N LEU A 97 1.11 -3.14 -10.18
CA LEU A 97 1.07 -4.61 -10.19
C LEU A 97 2.27 -5.21 -10.88
N GLY A 98 2.80 -4.53 -11.92
CA GLY A 98 3.93 -5.02 -12.70
C GLY A 98 5.29 -4.80 -12.04
N SER A 99 5.46 -3.70 -11.31
CA SER A 99 6.77 -3.31 -10.73
C SER A 99 6.77 -3.26 -9.22
N GLY A 100 5.61 -3.37 -8.57
CA GLY A 100 5.51 -3.33 -7.12
C GLY A 100 6.02 -4.62 -6.47
N VAL A 101 6.36 -4.50 -5.19
CA VAL A 101 6.85 -5.62 -4.38
C VAL A 101 5.78 -5.98 -3.36
N VAL A 102 5.38 -7.25 -3.33
CA VAL A 102 4.42 -7.72 -2.32
C VAL A 102 5.10 -7.72 -0.95
N VAL A 103 4.61 -6.90 -0.04
CA VAL A 103 5.14 -6.83 1.33
C VAL A 103 4.25 -7.56 2.33
N TYR A 104 3.02 -7.87 1.94
CA TYR A 104 2.12 -8.66 2.76
C TYR A 104 1.12 -9.40 1.86
N ARG A 105 0.85 -10.63 2.20
CA ARG A 105 -0.18 -11.45 1.55
C ARG A 105 -0.90 -12.26 2.63
N ARG A 106 -2.23 -12.20 2.63
CA ARG A 106 -3.04 -13.00 3.55
C ARG A 106 -2.97 -14.46 3.13
N THR A 107 -2.75 -15.31 4.11
CA THR A 107 -2.73 -16.76 3.90
C THR A 107 -4.14 -17.37 3.98
#